data_5376f0be2507d62140d8d5f9226f0a9e
#
_entry.id   5376f0be2507d62140d8d5f9226f0a9e
#
_cell.length_a   1.000
_cell.length_b   1.000
_cell.length_c   1.000
_cell.angle_alpha   90.00
_cell.angle_beta   90.00
_cell.angle_gamma   90.00
#
_symmetry.space_group_name_H-M   'P 1'
#
loop_
_entity.id
_entity.type
_entity.pdbx_description
1 polymer ?
#
loop_
_entity_poly.entity_id
_entity_poly.type
_entity_poly.pdbx_seq_one_letter_code
_entity_poly.pdbx_strand_id
1 'polypeptide(L)'
;MDCNASNNFREPWPENVVLYQPYETEQILLAENASCLAVKAYLKMCNLSFHIRSCANAEFMSPGGHMTKLPVLQAGSFIFSEFTPIINFVKHKGEELGTWMKEDEKLEMRTYVSLTENTLTMAELYISFMVKRVYDEFTAPRNGCMHPWPLNKIQNFIKLRQAKKLLTVYQWKDMEINDVLTKVCRCCEILQAKLQESSGLFFYGEKPCELDAIVFGHLFSMLSLNLPDTALQSIVQQFKLLMKLCHFIDEEYFQKKSESSLKISCTSIPLTSAPIEKMRLNLANTVHEEAMRAYNKQKQQQQQQQQ
;
A
#
# COMPACT_ATOMS: atom_id res chain seq x y z
N MET A 1 -15.21 -43.86 22.98
CA MET A 1 -14.01 -43.11 23.44
C MET A 1 -13.91 -41.88 22.59
N ASP A 2 -14.43 -40.81 23.12
CA ASP A 2 -14.59 -39.55 22.41
C ASP A 2 -13.23 -38.86 22.29
N CYS A 3 -12.78 -38.72 21.04
CA CYS A 3 -11.63 -37.88 20.74
C CYS A 3 -12.04 -36.43 20.92
N ASN A 4 -11.61 -35.84 22.00
CA ASN A 4 -11.80 -34.48 22.40
C ASN A 4 -11.50 -33.50 21.22
N ALA A 5 -12.53 -32.73 20.85
CA ALA A 5 -12.36 -31.50 20.12
C ALA A 5 -11.38 -30.61 20.91
N SER A 6 -10.18 -30.43 20.38
CA SER A 6 -9.25 -29.44 20.89
C SER A 6 -9.90 -28.06 20.67
N ASN A 7 -10.47 -27.49 21.71
CA ASN A 7 -10.80 -26.10 21.83
C ASN A 7 -9.47 -25.32 21.66
N ASN A 8 -9.16 -24.93 20.44
CA ASN A 8 -8.16 -23.93 20.16
C ASN A 8 -8.69 -22.61 20.78
N PHE A 9 -8.30 -22.34 22.01
CA PHE A 9 -8.42 -21.00 22.60
C PHE A 9 -7.47 -20.11 21.81
N ARG A 10 -7.99 -19.48 20.73
CA ARG A 10 -7.28 -18.44 20.01
C ARG A 10 -7.12 -17.28 20.98
N GLU A 11 -5.89 -16.93 21.29
CA GLU A 11 -5.61 -15.75 22.10
C GLU A 11 -6.21 -14.51 21.41
N PRO A 12 -6.96 -13.65 22.14
CA PRO A 12 -7.55 -12.46 21.58
C PRO A 12 -6.48 -11.51 21.02
N TRP A 13 -6.90 -10.62 20.13
CA TRP A 13 -6.03 -9.56 19.61
C TRP A 13 -5.50 -8.70 20.77
N PRO A 14 -4.18 -8.44 20.86
CA PRO A 14 -3.60 -7.66 21.95
C PRO A 14 -4.10 -6.20 21.94
N GLU A 15 -4.35 -5.64 23.12
CA GLU A 15 -4.86 -4.25 23.23
C GLU A 15 -3.82 -3.19 22.83
N ASN A 16 -2.54 -3.47 23.05
CA ASN A 16 -1.43 -2.51 22.85
C ASN A 16 -0.58 -2.90 21.63
N VAL A 17 -1.19 -2.98 20.46
CA VAL A 17 -0.47 -3.20 19.21
C VAL A 17 0.02 -1.88 18.66
N VAL A 18 1.31 -1.81 18.30
CA VAL A 18 1.95 -0.63 17.72
C VAL A 18 2.49 -0.95 16.34
N LEU A 19 2.09 -0.17 15.35
CA LEU A 19 2.64 -0.20 14.01
C LEU A 19 3.65 0.93 13.85
N TYR A 20 4.92 0.58 13.65
CA TYR A 20 5.99 1.52 13.36
C TYR A 20 6.12 1.75 11.87
N GLN A 21 6.29 3.00 11.48
CA GLN A 21 6.48 3.44 10.09
C GLN A 21 7.50 4.58 10.04
N PRO A 22 8.06 4.92 8.85
CA PRO A 22 8.87 6.13 8.71
C PRO A 22 8.05 7.41 8.97
N TYR A 23 8.74 8.52 9.24
CA TYR A 23 8.07 9.82 9.27
C TYR A 23 7.49 10.14 7.89
N GLU A 24 6.16 10.31 7.81
CA GLU A 24 5.43 10.42 6.54
C GLU A 24 5.86 11.64 5.72
N THR A 25 6.06 12.78 6.38
CA THR A 25 6.36 14.05 5.71
C THR A 25 7.79 14.12 5.22
N GLU A 26 8.75 13.71 6.07
CA GLU A 26 10.17 13.97 5.85
C GLU A 26 10.95 12.77 5.32
N GLN A 27 10.57 11.54 5.67
CA GLN A 27 11.45 10.38 5.52
C GLN A 27 10.91 9.31 4.58
N ILE A 28 9.60 9.10 4.53
CA ILE A 28 9.03 7.90 3.87
C ILE A 28 9.36 7.86 2.37
N LEU A 29 9.85 6.72 1.90
CA LEU A 29 10.13 6.45 0.50
C LEU A 29 8.96 5.74 -0.17
N LEU A 30 8.94 5.72 -1.52
CA LEU A 30 7.81 5.20 -2.29
C LEU A 30 7.45 3.75 -1.92
N ALA A 31 8.39 2.82 -1.99
CA ALA A 31 8.15 1.41 -1.67
C ALA A 31 7.85 1.17 -0.18
N GLU A 32 8.45 1.96 0.72
CA GLU A 32 8.16 1.91 2.16
C GLU A 32 6.75 2.39 2.45
N ASN A 33 6.29 3.45 1.78
CA ASN A 33 4.93 3.95 1.90
C ASN A 33 3.91 2.92 1.41
N ALA A 34 4.17 2.28 0.27
CA ALA A 34 3.32 1.23 -0.28
C ALA A 34 3.11 0.09 0.73
N SER A 35 4.21 -0.43 1.30
CA SER A 35 4.15 -1.50 2.28
C SER A 35 3.46 -1.07 3.58
N CYS A 36 3.72 0.15 4.08
CA CYS A 36 3.04 0.68 5.27
C CYS A 36 1.54 0.86 5.05
N LEU A 37 1.13 1.37 3.89
CA LEU A 37 -0.28 1.52 3.54
C LEU A 37 -0.98 0.18 3.39
N ALA A 38 -0.34 -0.81 2.76
CA ALA A 38 -0.88 -2.16 2.63
C ALA A 38 -1.16 -2.80 4.00
N VAL A 39 -0.20 -2.72 4.94
CA VAL A 39 -0.39 -3.22 6.31
C VAL A 39 -1.50 -2.46 7.04
N LYS A 40 -1.51 -1.12 6.95
CA LYS A 40 -2.58 -0.30 7.56
C LYS A 40 -3.96 -0.68 7.00
N ALA A 41 -4.08 -0.83 5.69
CA ALA A 41 -5.33 -1.22 5.04
C ALA A 41 -5.77 -2.60 5.52
N TYR A 42 -4.89 -3.59 5.51
CA TYR A 42 -5.20 -4.93 5.98
C TYR A 42 -5.71 -4.95 7.42
N LEU A 43 -4.99 -4.31 8.36
CA LEU A 43 -5.39 -4.25 9.77
C LEU A 43 -6.74 -3.54 9.95
N LYS A 44 -6.99 -2.46 9.19
CA LYS A 44 -8.28 -1.75 9.23
C LYS A 44 -9.41 -2.55 8.61
N MET A 45 -9.18 -3.29 7.54
CA MET A 45 -10.15 -4.21 6.93
C MET A 45 -10.52 -5.37 7.86
N CYS A 46 -9.57 -5.86 8.66
CA CYS A 46 -9.81 -6.81 9.75
C CYS A 46 -10.50 -6.17 10.98
N ASN A 47 -10.74 -4.86 10.97
CA ASN A 47 -11.27 -4.10 12.11
C ASN A 47 -10.43 -4.20 13.40
N LEU A 48 -9.12 -4.36 13.27
CA LEU A 48 -8.18 -4.49 14.39
C LEU A 48 -7.73 -3.13 14.90
N SER A 49 -7.61 -3.01 16.23
CA SER A 49 -7.09 -1.79 16.88
C SER A 49 -5.57 -1.80 16.89
N PHE A 50 -4.94 -0.68 16.54
CA PHE A 50 -3.50 -0.48 16.61
C PHE A 50 -3.16 1.00 16.71
N HIS A 51 -2.00 1.30 17.30
CA HIS A 51 -1.44 2.65 17.37
C HIS A 51 -0.33 2.82 16.35
N ILE A 52 -0.27 3.98 15.69
CA ILE A 52 0.80 4.29 14.74
C ILE A 52 1.88 5.08 15.47
N ARG A 53 3.14 4.69 15.28
CA ARG A 53 4.31 5.44 15.74
C ARG A 53 5.29 5.64 14.60
N SER A 54 5.78 6.87 14.46
CA SER A 54 6.86 7.18 13.53
C SER A 54 8.20 6.77 14.14
N CYS A 55 9.05 6.16 13.32
CA CYS A 55 10.38 5.68 13.70
C CYS A 55 11.39 6.02 12.60
N ALA A 56 12.49 6.66 12.98
CA ALA A 56 13.55 7.04 12.04
C ALA A 56 14.35 5.84 11.53
N ASN A 57 14.53 4.83 12.37
CA ASN A 57 15.28 3.63 12.05
C ASN A 57 14.72 2.42 12.80
N ALA A 58 14.40 1.38 12.07
CA ALA A 58 13.88 0.13 12.60
C ALA A 58 14.82 -1.07 12.40
N GLU A 59 16.04 -0.85 11.88
CA GLU A 59 16.91 -1.94 11.45
C GLU A 59 17.26 -2.95 12.56
N PHE A 60 17.24 -2.54 13.82
CA PHE A 60 17.60 -3.36 14.96
C PHE A 60 16.50 -3.48 16.00
N MET A 61 15.24 -3.38 15.60
CA MET A 61 14.11 -3.55 16.54
C MET A 61 13.89 -5.01 16.95
N SER A 62 14.34 -5.97 16.16
CA SER A 62 14.18 -7.38 16.48
C SER A 62 15.13 -7.82 17.60
N PRO A 63 14.65 -8.47 18.66
CA PRO A 63 15.49 -9.01 19.74
C PRO A 63 16.52 -10.04 19.28
N GLY A 64 16.29 -10.71 18.14
CA GLY A 64 17.17 -11.71 17.56
C GLY A 64 18.34 -11.14 16.73
N GLY A 65 18.52 -9.83 16.70
CA GLY A 65 19.60 -9.18 15.94
C GLY A 65 19.44 -9.26 14.41
N HIS A 66 18.29 -9.69 13.92
CA HIS A 66 17.98 -9.66 12.49
C HIS A 66 17.63 -8.23 12.05
N MET A 67 18.11 -7.84 10.88
CA MET A 67 17.72 -6.57 10.30
C MET A 67 16.21 -6.56 10.02
N THR A 68 15.52 -5.59 10.58
CA THR A 68 14.09 -5.36 10.36
C THR A 68 13.90 -4.20 9.41
N LYS A 69 12.84 -4.27 8.61
CA LYS A 69 12.43 -3.19 7.70
C LYS A 69 11.03 -2.73 8.07
N LEU A 70 10.77 -1.46 7.91
CA LEU A 70 9.44 -0.90 8.09
C LEU A 70 8.50 -1.35 6.96
N PRO A 71 7.22 -1.60 7.24
CA PRO A 71 6.55 -1.46 8.54
C PRO A 71 6.90 -2.56 9.54
N VAL A 72 6.91 -2.20 10.83
CA VAL A 72 7.13 -3.13 11.93
C VAL A 72 5.91 -3.13 12.85
N LEU A 73 5.32 -4.28 13.09
CA LEU A 73 4.24 -4.48 14.05
C LEU A 73 4.80 -5.05 15.36
N GLN A 74 4.54 -4.35 16.46
CA GLN A 74 4.84 -4.83 17.80
C GLN A 74 3.54 -5.20 18.51
N ALA A 75 3.45 -6.44 18.96
CA ALA A 75 2.33 -6.98 19.71
C ALA A 75 2.84 -7.58 21.04
N GLY A 76 2.83 -6.79 22.11
CA GLY A 76 3.49 -7.15 23.37
C GLY A 76 5.01 -7.29 23.18
N SER A 77 5.55 -8.47 23.45
CA SER A 77 6.97 -8.80 23.25
C SER A 77 7.30 -9.30 21.82
N PHE A 78 6.30 -9.55 21.00
CA PHE A 78 6.50 -10.04 19.63
C PHE A 78 6.68 -8.87 18.66
N ILE A 79 7.61 -9.04 17.72
CA ILE A 79 7.92 -8.04 16.68
C ILE A 79 7.91 -8.74 15.33
N PHE A 80 7.10 -8.20 14.41
CA PHE A 80 6.96 -8.68 13.04
C PHE A 80 7.31 -7.54 12.08
N SER A 81 8.10 -7.82 11.07
CA SER A 81 8.56 -6.83 10.10
C SER A 81 8.12 -7.24 8.70
N GLU A 82 7.82 -6.26 7.86
CA GLU A 82 7.31 -6.43 6.51
C GLU A 82 5.87 -7.00 6.45
N PHE A 83 5.25 -6.94 5.27
CA PHE A 83 3.83 -7.27 5.09
C PHE A 83 3.51 -8.72 5.44
N THR A 84 4.18 -9.68 4.79
CA THR A 84 3.83 -11.11 4.91
C THR A 84 3.93 -11.67 6.33
N PRO A 85 5.00 -11.42 7.14
CA PRO A 85 5.06 -11.86 8.53
C PRO A 85 3.96 -11.23 9.40
N ILE A 86 3.62 -9.96 9.18
CA ILE A 86 2.55 -9.28 9.90
C ILE A 86 1.20 -9.94 9.61
N ILE A 87 0.89 -10.20 8.34
CA ILE A 87 -0.35 -10.87 7.94
C ILE A 87 -0.43 -12.30 8.51
N ASN A 88 0.67 -13.05 8.49
CA ASN A 88 0.72 -14.38 9.08
C ASN A 88 0.43 -14.34 10.59
N PHE A 89 0.94 -13.34 11.31
CA PHE A 89 0.59 -13.15 12.72
C PHE A 89 -0.91 -12.89 12.90
N VAL A 90 -1.52 -12.02 12.09
CA VAL A 90 -2.96 -11.75 12.13
C VAL A 90 -3.76 -13.03 11.85
N LYS A 91 -3.36 -13.82 10.85
CA LYS A 91 -3.96 -15.12 10.54
C LYS A 91 -3.89 -16.11 11.73
N HIS A 92 -2.75 -16.16 12.40
CA HIS A 92 -2.58 -16.99 13.61
C HIS A 92 -3.50 -16.55 14.77
N LYS A 93 -3.82 -15.27 14.87
CA LYS A 93 -4.81 -14.76 15.83
C LYS A 93 -6.27 -15.04 15.40
N GLY A 94 -6.48 -15.53 14.20
CA GLY A 94 -7.80 -15.91 13.68
C GLY A 94 -8.60 -14.78 13.05
N GLU A 95 -7.96 -13.64 12.81
CA GLU A 95 -8.56 -12.44 12.21
C GLU A 95 -8.17 -12.33 10.72
N GLU A 96 -8.29 -13.43 10.00
CA GLU A 96 -7.88 -13.51 8.58
C GLU A 96 -8.92 -12.91 7.65
N LEU A 97 -8.46 -12.10 6.66
CA LEU A 97 -9.28 -11.73 5.50
C LEU A 97 -9.41 -12.92 4.53
N GLY A 98 -10.59 -13.05 3.90
CA GLY A 98 -10.80 -14.09 2.89
C GLY A 98 -11.12 -15.49 3.46
N THR A 99 -11.52 -15.60 4.74
CA THR A 99 -11.98 -16.89 5.33
C THR A 99 -13.16 -17.50 4.58
N TRP A 100 -13.95 -16.68 3.91
CA TRP A 100 -15.12 -17.04 3.10
C TRP A 100 -14.76 -17.54 1.70
N MET A 101 -13.51 -17.35 1.25
CA MET A 101 -13.03 -17.75 -0.09
C MET A 101 -12.80 -19.26 -0.15
N LYS A 102 -13.04 -19.83 -1.33
CA LYS A 102 -12.68 -21.22 -1.63
C LYS A 102 -11.15 -21.37 -1.73
N GLU A 103 -10.65 -22.57 -1.56
CA GLU A 103 -9.20 -22.83 -1.60
C GLU A 103 -8.57 -22.49 -2.97
N ASP A 104 -9.30 -22.75 -4.08
CA ASP A 104 -8.86 -22.38 -5.42
C ASP A 104 -8.73 -20.86 -5.58
N GLU A 105 -9.70 -20.10 -5.05
CA GLU A 105 -9.67 -18.64 -5.05
C GLU A 105 -8.52 -18.10 -4.19
N LYS A 106 -8.24 -18.72 -3.05
CA LYS A 106 -7.10 -18.36 -2.20
C LYS A 106 -5.76 -18.60 -2.90
N LEU A 107 -5.64 -19.71 -3.64
CA LEU A 107 -4.45 -20.01 -4.42
C LEU A 107 -4.26 -19.00 -5.55
N GLU A 108 -5.33 -18.70 -6.26
CA GLU A 108 -5.34 -17.67 -7.30
C GLU A 108 -4.97 -16.30 -6.73
N MET A 109 -5.58 -15.89 -5.62
CA MET A 109 -5.28 -14.63 -4.92
C MET A 109 -3.78 -14.52 -4.58
N ARG A 110 -3.15 -15.59 -4.05
CA ARG A 110 -1.71 -15.59 -3.75
C ARG A 110 -0.86 -15.35 -5.00
N THR A 111 -1.30 -15.83 -6.15
CA THR A 111 -0.61 -15.59 -7.43
C THR A 111 -0.67 -14.12 -7.81
N TYR A 112 -1.83 -13.48 -7.69
CA TYR A 112 -1.98 -12.03 -7.93
C TYR A 112 -1.20 -11.19 -6.90
N VAL A 113 -1.20 -11.59 -5.63
CA VAL A 113 -0.39 -10.96 -4.58
C VAL A 113 1.08 -10.99 -4.96
N SER A 114 1.61 -12.17 -5.32
CA SER A 114 3.01 -12.32 -5.74
C SER A 114 3.34 -11.53 -7.01
N LEU A 115 2.44 -11.50 -7.98
CA LEU A 115 2.59 -10.68 -9.19
C LEU A 115 2.70 -9.18 -8.83
N THR A 116 1.79 -8.71 -7.98
CA THR A 116 1.71 -7.29 -7.57
C THR A 116 2.96 -6.89 -6.81
N GLU A 117 3.33 -7.63 -5.76
CA GLU A 117 4.52 -7.35 -4.95
C GLU A 117 5.79 -7.38 -5.81
N ASN A 118 6.01 -8.42 -6.60
CA ASN A 118 7.23 -8.55 -7.40
C ASN A 118 7.32 -7.49 -8.51
N THR A 119 6.21 -7.03 -9.07
CA THR A 119 6.24 -6.05 -10.15
C THR A 119 6.27 -4.62 -9.61
N LEU A 120 5.33 -4.28 -8.72
CA LEU A 120 5.18 -2.89 -8.28
C LEU A 120 6.30 -2.48 -7.32
N THR A 121 6.72 -3.35 -6.38
CA THR A 121 7.86 -3.04 -5.50
C THR A 121 9.15 -2.83 -6.30
N MET A 122 9.40 -3.66 -7.33
CA MET A 122 10.60 -3.48 -8.16
C MET A 122 10.54 -2.19 -8.98
N ALA A 123 9.37 -1.83 -9.52
CA ALA A 123 9.18 -0.58 -10.22
C ALA A 123 9.38 0.64 -9.30
N GLU A 124 8.83 0.59 -8.09
CA GLU A 124 8.99 1.64 -7.06
C GLU A 124 10.45 1.83 -6.66
N LEU A 125 11.18 0.72 -6.46
CA LEU A 125 12.62 0.76 -6.19
C LEU A 125 13.41 1.29 -7.38
N TYR A 126 13.07 0.86 -8.61
CA TYR A 126 13.73 1.35 -9.82
C TYR A 126 13.55 2.86 -9.96
N ILE A 127 12.33 3.35 -9.90
CA ILE A 127 12.04 4.79 -10.02
C ILE A 127 12.74 5.59 -8.91
N SER A 128 12.70 5.10 -7.68
CA SER A 128 13.32 5.79 -6.53
C SER A 128 14.83 5.87 -6.59
N PHE A 129 15.51 4.85 -7.12
CA PHE A 129 16.97 4.72 -7.00
C PHE A 129 17.71 4.75 -8.35
N MET A 130 17.06 4.47 -9.47
CA MET A 130 17.71 4.46 -10.79
C MET A 130 17.39 5.69 -11.62
N VAL A 131 16.20 6.31 -11.43
CA VAL A 131 15.86 7.58 -12.09
C VAL A 131 16.55 8.72 -11.34
N LYS A 132 17.59 9.27 -11.98
CA LYS A 132 18.48 10.26 -11.36
C LYS A 132 17.75 11.44 -10.73
N ARG A 133 16.76 12.01 -11.43
CA ARG A 133 15.98 13.14 -10.94
C ARG A 133 15.20 12.79 -9.67
N VAL A 134 14.55 11.64 -9.63
CA VAL A 134 13.81 11.18 -8.44
C VAL A 134 14.76 10.88 -7.29
N TYR A 135 15.92 10.27 -7.58
CA TYR A 135 16.92 10.01 -6.57
C TYR A 135 17.46 11.30 -5.93
N ASP A 136 17.85 12.27 -6.74
CA ASP A 136 18.48 13.50 -6.27
C ASP A 136 17.48 14.44 -5.55
N GLU A 137 16.26 14.59 -6.08
CA GLU A 137 15.27 15.57 -5.59
C GLU A 137 14.35 14.99 -4.50
N PHE A 138 14.13 13.67 -4.46
CA PHE A 138 13.19 13.04 -3.53
C PHE A 138 13.85 11.99 -2.62
N THR A 139 14.49 10.96 -3.18
CA THR A 139 14.94 9.79 -2.41
C THR A 139 16.12 10.10 -1.48
N ALA A 140 17.19 10.70 -1.99
CA ALA A 140 18.37 10.98 -1.20
C ALA A 140 18.17 12.01 -0.10
N PRO A 141 17.43 13.12 -0.31
CA PRO A 141 17.07 14.04 0.78
C PRO A 141 16.29 13.35 1.89
N ARG A 142 15.24 12.56 1.55
CA ARG A 142 14.39 11.87 2.52
C ARG A 142 15.12 10.80 3.30
N ASN A 143 15.90 9.95 2.62
CA ASN A 143 16.68 8.91 3.29
C ASN A 143 17.77 9.50 4.20
N GLY A 144 18.33 10.65 3.84
CA GLY A 144 19.38 11.30 4.59
C GLY A 144 18.93 12.28 5.67
N CYS A 145 17.62 12.65 5.75
CA CYS A 145 17.13 13.75 6.57
C CYS A 145 17.42 13.60 8.08
N MET A 146 17.45 12.36 8.58
CA MET A 146 17.64 12.05 10.00
C MET A 146 19.12 12.00 10.43
N HIS A 147 20.04 12.19 9.51
CA HIS A 147 21.47 12.04 9.77
C HIS A 147 22.26 13.30 9.40
N PRO A 148 23.21 13.78 10.28
CA PRO A 148 24.06 14.90 9.93
C PRO A 148 25.08 14.50 8.86
N TRP A 149 25.68 15.52 8.21
CA TRP A 149 26.82 15.29 7.34
C TRP A 149 28.03 14.80 8.17
N PRO A 150 28.83 13.80 7.70
CA PRO A 150 28.76 13.09 6.42
C PRO A 150 27.89 11.82 6.45
N LEU A 151 27.29 11.45 7.59
CA LEU A 151 26.58 10.20 7.79
C LEU A 151 25.40 10.03 6.82
N ASN A 152 24.69 11.12 6.50
CA ASN A 152 23.61 11.12 5.51
C ASN A 152 24.08 10.61 4.13
N LYS A 153 25.31 10.97 3.69
CA LYS A 153 25.86 10.50 2.42
C LYS A 153 26.20 9.02 2.46
N ILE A 154 26.72 8.55 3.59
CA ILE A 154 27.05 7.14 3.82
C ILE A 154 25.76 6.29 3.78
N GLN A 155 24.71 6.72 4.48
CA GLN A 155 23.42 6.03 4.50
C GLN A 155 22.79 5.98 3.11
N ASN A 156 22.81 7.09 2.37
CA ASN A 156 22.33 7.13 0.99
C ASN A 156 23.11 6.16 0.08
N PHE A 157 24.42 6.08 0.22
CA PHE A 157 25.25 5.14 -0.54
C PHE A 157 24.91 3.68 -0.20
N ILE A 158 24.77 3.36 1.09
CA ILE A 158 24.42 2.00 1.54
C ILE A 158 23.05 1.60 0.98
N LYS A 159 22.04 2.46 1.11
CA LYS A 159 20.66 2.17 0.64
C LYS A 159 20.60 2.05 -0.89
N LEU A 160 21.30 2.92 -1.61
CA LEU A 160 21.44 2.82 -3.06
C LEU A 160 22.09 1.49 -3.49
N ARG A 161 23.15 1.05 -2.77
CA ARG A 161 23.81 -0.23 -3.06
C ARG A 161 22.90 -1.43 -2.79
N GLN A 162 22.13 -1.38 -1.71
CA GLN A 162 21.13 -2.42 -1.38
C GLN A 162 20.02 -2.49 -2.46
N ALA A 163 19.47 -1.34 -2.87
CA ALA A 163 18.48 -1.27 -3.93
C ALA A 163 19.01 -1.81 -5.26
N LYS A 164 20.21 -1.39 -5.67
CA LYS A 164 20.88 -1.90 -6.88
C LYS A 164 21.11 -3.41 -6.83
N LYS A 165 21.52 -3.96 -5.68
CA LYS A 165 21.70 -5.40 -5.50
C LYS A 165 20.39 -6.14 -5.71
N LEU A 166 19.28 -5.65 -5.10
CA LEU A 166 17.96 -6.25 -5.24
C LEU A 166 17.47 -6.20 -6.69
N LEU A 167 17.57 -5.04 -7.34
CA LEU A 167 17.21 -4.87 -8.75
C LEU A 167 18.05 -5.77 -9.67
N THR A 168 19.31 -6.04 -9.33
CA THR A 168 20.17 -6.98 -10.10
C THR A 168 19.67 -8.42 -9.96
N VAL A 169 19.30 -8.86 -8.74
CA VAL A 169 18.77 -10.21 -8.48
C VAL A 169 17.50 -10.47 -9.29
N TYR A 170 16.63 -9.48 -9.36
CA TYR A 170 15.36 -9.57 -10.13
C TYR A 170 15.50 -9.17 -11.60
N GLN A 171 16.73 -8.89 -12.09
CA GLN A 171 17.03 -8.50 -13.48
C GLN A 171 16.35 -7.19 -13.94
N TRP A 172 16.11 -6.27 -13.01
CA TRP A 172 15.52 -4.96 -13.33
C TRP A 172 16.54 -3.84 -13.49
N LYS A 173 17.75 -4.01 -12.97
CA LYS A 173 18.77 -2.96 -12.90
C LYS A 173 19.13 -2.36 -14.26
N ASP A 174 19.26 -3.21 -15.29
CA ASP A 174 19.74 -2.84 -16.62
C ASP A 174 18.60 -2.62 -17.63
N MET A 175 17.36 -2.56 -17.15
CA MET A 175 16.18 -2.27 -17.97
C MET A 175 16.12 -0.79 -18.33
N GLU A 176 15.52 -0.47 -19.47
CA GLU A 176 15.13 0.89 -19.78
C GLU A 176 13.87 1.31 -19.01
N ILE A 177 13.74 2.61 -18.74
CA ILE A 177 12.57 3.12 -18.00
C ILE A 177 11.25 2.75 -18.70
N ASN A 178 11.21 2.75 -20.02
CA ASN A 178 10.01 2.40 -20.79
C ASN A 178 9.60 0.94 -20.58
N ASP A 179 10.56 0.02 -20.43
CA ASP A 179 10.28 -1.39 -20.13
C ASP A 179 9.70 -1.55 -18.73
N VAL A 180 10.25 -0.80 -17.76
CA VAL A 180 9.72 -0.77 -16.39
C VAL A 180 8.27 -0.28 -16.39
N LEU A 181 8.00 0.85 -17.06
CA LEU A 181 6.67 1.42 -17.17
C LEU A 181 5.69 0.49 -17.90
N THR A 182 6.15 -0.21 -18.94
CA THR A 182 5.36 -1.23 -19.65
C THR A 182 4.99 -2.40 -18.74
N LYS A 183 5.92 -2.86 -17.88
CA LYS A 183 5.62 -3.92 -16.90
C LYS A 183 4.58 -3.47 -15.86
N VAL A 184 4.66 -2.23 -15.38
CA VAL A 184 3.66 -1.66 -14.47
C VAL A 184 2.30 -1.57 -15.14
N CYS A 185 2.25 -1.05 -16.37
CA CYS A 185 1.02 -0.98 -17.16
C CYS A 185 0.37 -2.35 -17.30
N ARG A 186 1.14 -3.36 -17.70
CA ARG A 186 0.65 -4.73 -17.85
C ARG A 186 0.17 -5.35 -16.53
N CYS A 187 0.85 -5.06 -15.42
CA CYS A 187 0.38 -5.48 -14.09
C CYS A 187 -0.98 -4.86 -13.77
N CYS A 188 -1.15 -3.56 -14.00
CA CYS A 188 -2.42 -2.87 -13.80
C CYS A 188 -3.53 -3.36 -14.74
N GLU A 189 -3.22 -3.71 -15.99
CA GLU A 189 -4.16 -4.35 -16.93
C GLU A 189 -4.68 -5.67 -16.38
N ILE A 190 -3.78 -6.54 -15.92
CA ILE A 190 -4.13 -7.84 -15.34
C ILE A 190 -5.00 -7.66 -14.08
N LEU A 191 -4.63 -6.75 -13.19
CA LEU A 191 -5.41 -6.45 -11.98
C LEU A 191 -6.77 -5.85 -12.34
N GLN A 192 -6.84 -4.93 -13.29
CA GLN A 192 -8.13 -4.38 -13.71
C GLN A 192 -9.03 -5.42 -14.35
N ALA A 193 -8.49 -6.33 -15.18
CA ALA A 193 -9.24 -7.44 -15.76
C ALA A 193 -9.81 -8.35 -14.66
N LYS A 194 -8.99 -8.70 -13.64
CA LYS A 194 -9.46 -9.48 -12.50
C LYS A 194 -10.56 -8.78 -11.71
N LEU A 195 -10.43 -7.48 -11.49
CA LEU A 195 -11.46 -6.71 -10.79
C LEU A 195 -12.76 -6.60 -11.60
N GLN A 196 -12.69 -6.59 -12.94
CA GLN A 196 -13.87 -6.63 -13.83
C GLN A 196 -14.65 -7.95 -13.75
N GLU A 197 -13.98 -9.06 -13.46
CA GLU A 197 -14.61 -10.37 -13.28
C GLU A 197 -15.35 -10.45 -11.93
N SER A 198 -15.03 -9.59 -10.99
CA SER A 198 -15.68 -9.58 -9.67
C SER A 198 -17.11 -9.07 -9.76
N SER A 199 -18.00 -9.73 -9.01
CA SER A 199 -19.40 -9.29 -8.85
C SER A 199 -19.60 -8.16 -7.85
N GLY A 200 -18.53 -7.77 -7.13
CA GLY A 200 -18.58 -6.78 -6.05
C GLY A 200 -17.55 -5.66 -6.17
N LEU A 201 -17.33 -4.98 -5.06
CA LEU A 201 -16.41 -3.83 -4.99
C LEU A 201 -14.94 -4.23 -4.89
N PHE A 202 -14.65 -5.45 -4.41
CA PHE A 202 -13.31 -5.99 -4.20
C PHE A 202 -12.98 -7.08 -5.20
N PHE A 203 -11.73 -7.51 -5.27
CA PHE A 203 -11.26 -8.51 -6.25
C PHE A 203 -12.02 -9.84 -6.22
N TYR A 204 -12.58 -10.22 -5.08
CA TYR A 204 -13.32 -11.49 -4.91
C TYR A 204 -14.73 -11.28 -4.35
N GLY A 205 -15.39 -10.17 -4.68
CA GLY A 205 -16.79 -9.90 -4.32
C GLY A 205 -16.96 -8.72 -3.38
N GLU A 206 -17.89 -8.83 -2.42
CA GLU A 206 -18.29 -7.72 -1.54
C GLU A 206 -17.40 -7.55 -0.31
N LYS A 207 -16.53 -8.50 0.00
CA LYS A 207 -15.67 -8.45 1.18
C LYS A 207 -14.20 -8.34 0.75
N PRO A 208 -13.41 -7.54 1.48
CA PRO A 208 -12.00 -7.35 1.16
C PRO A 208 -11.18 -8.61 1.43
N CYS A 209 -10.10 -8.76 0.67
CA CYS A 209 -9.10 -9.80 0.83
C CYS A 209 -7.68 -9.21 0.91
N GLU A 210 -6.68 -10.05 1.03
CA GLU A 210 -5.27 -9.65 1.11
C GLU A 210 -4.80 -8.86 -0.13
N LEU A 211 -5.28 -9.26 -1.32
CA LEU A 211 -4.95 -8.60 -2.58
C LEU A 211 -5.42 -7.15 -2.61
N ASP A 212 -6.63 -6.86 -2.09
CA ASP A 212 -7.17 -5.49 -2.03
C ASP A 212 -6.27 -4.56 -1.21
N ALA A 213 -5.76 -5.06 -0.08
CA ALA A 213 -4.88 -4.29 0.79
C ALA A 213 -3.52 -3.99 0.13
N ILE A 214 -2.92 -4.97 -0.56
CA ILE A 214 -1.64 -4.81 -1.25
C ILE A 214 -1.78 -3.87 -2.45
N VAL A 215 -2.75 -4.11 -3.31
CA VAL A 215 -3.00 -3.27 -4.49
C VAL A 215 -3.27 -1.82 -4.07
N PHE A 216 -4.10 -1.62 -3.04
CA PHE A 216 -4.32 -0.29 -2.46
C PHE A 216 -3.01 0.35 -2.00
N GLY A 217 -2.18 -0.37 -1.23
CA GLY A 217 -0.92 0.16 -0.72
C GLY A 217 0.00 0.68 -1.81
N HIS A 218 0.22 -0.10 -2.87
CA HIS A 218 1.07 0.28 -3.99
C HIS A 218 0.48 1.42 -4.83
N LEU A 219 -0.75 1.26 -5.30
CA LEU A 219 -1.36 2.24 -6.19
C LEU A 219 -1.60 3.59 -5.48
N PHE A 220 -2.09 3.55 -4.24
CA PHE A 220 -2.30 4.77 -3.47
C PHE A 220 -0.98 5.48 -3.14
N SER A 221 0.09 4.73 -2.88
CA SER A 221 1.43 5.30 -2.69
C SER A 221 1.93 6.03 -3.94
N MET A 222 1.78 5.42 -5.12
CA MET A 222 2.16 6.05 -6.40
C MET A 222 1.36 7.32 -6.71
N LEU A 223 0.10 7.36 -6.27
CA LEU A 223 -0.80 8.48 -6.51
C LEU A 223 -0.62 9.63 -5.51
N SER A 224 -0.30 9.31 -4.25
CA SER A 224 -0.28 10.28 -3.13
C SER A 224 1.07 10.98 -2.95
N LEU A 225 2.18 10.33 -3.31
CA LEU A 225 3.51 10.93 -3.17
C LEU A 225 3.81 11.89 -4.33
N ASN A 226 4.26 13.09 -3.98
CA ASN A 226 4.70 14.09 -4.95
C ASN A 226 6.11 13.74 -5.45
N LEU A 227 6.20 12.83 -6.40
CA LEU A 227 7.46 12.51 -7.06
C LEU A 227 7.81 13.57 -8.10
N PRO A 228 9.10 13.86 -8.34
CA PRO A 228 9.54 14.74 -9.43
C PRO A 228 9.19 14.21 -10.82
N ASP A 229 9.03 12.89 -10.94
CA ASP A 229 8.60 12.18 -12.13
C ASP A 229 7.19 11.60 -11.91
N THR A 230 6.26 11.94 -12.78
CA THR A 230 4.84 11.54 -12.69
C THR A 230 4.49 10.33 -13.57
N ALA A 231 5.47 9.65 -14.16
CA ALA A 231 5.21 8.58 -15.13
C ALA A 231 4.39 7.42 -14.50
N LEU A 232 4.74 6.97 -13.29
CA LEU A 232 3.96 5.95 -12.56
C LEU A 232 2.53 6.42 -12.29
N GLN A 233 2.38 7.64 -11.79
CA GLN A 233 1.07 8.23 -11.51
C GLN A 233 0.20 8.27 -12.77
N SER A 234 0.77 8.70 -13.90
CA SER A 234 0.07 8.80 -15.18
C SER A 234 -0.41 7.44 -15.70
N ILE A 235 0.36 6.37 -15.45
CA ILE A 235 -0.06 5.01 -15.80
C ILE A 235 -1.24 4.59 -14.94
N VAL A 236 -1.12 4.69 -13.62
CA VAL A 236 -2.18 4.25 -12.69
C VAL A 236 -3.50 4.97 -12.95
N GLN A 237 -3.45 6.27 -13.29
CA GLN A 237 -4.63 7.08 -13.60
C GLN A 237 -5.42 6.61 -14.83
N GLN A 238 -4.84 5.80 -15.72
CA GLN A 238 -5.54 5.23 -16.86
C GLN A 238 -6.50 4.10 -16.47
N PHE A 239 -6.30 3.48 -15.30
CA PHE A 239 -7.05 2.31 -14.83
C PHE A 239 -8.19 2.73 -13.89
N LYS A 240 -9.32 3.08 -14.48
CA LYS A 240 -10.48 3.67 -13.75
C LYS A 240 -11.05 2.79 -12.65
N LEU A 241 -11.08 1.47 -12.83
CA LEU A 241 -11.63 0.57 -11.81
C LEU A 241 -10.69 0.45 -10.63
N LEU A 242 -9.39 0.37 -10.87
CA LEU A 242 -8.38 0.37 -9.81
C LEU A 242 -8.40 1.71 -9.04
N MET A 243 -8.59 2.83 -9.74
CA MET A 243 -8.78 4.14 -9.11
C MET A 243 -10.02 4.19 -8.21
N LYS A 244 -11.16 3.63 -8.67
CA LYS A 244 -12.38 3.54 -7.87
C LYS A 244 -12.18 2.67 -6.63
N LEU A 245 -11.50 1.54 -6.76
CA LEU A 245 -11.15 0.67 -5.63
C LEU A 245 -10.31 1.43 -4.59
N CYS A 246 -9.26 2.12 -5.05
CA CYS A 246 -8.40 2.92 -4.16
C CYS A 246 -9.18 4.02 -3.43
N HIS A 247 -10.07 4.73 -4.15
CA HIS A 247 -10.90 5.77 -3.55
C HIS A 247 -11.86 5.18 -2.51
N PHE A 248 -12.55 4.10 -2.84
CA PHE A 248 -13.46 3.42 -1.93
C PHE A 248 -12.75 2.95 -0.64
N ILE A 249 -11.58 2.33 -0.77
CA ILE A 249 -10.81 1.87 0.39
C ILE A 249 -10.35 3.06 1.26
N ASP A 250 -9.89 4.14 0.64
CA ASP A 250 -9.51 5.35 1.37
C ASP A 250 -10.69 5.95 2.14
N GLU A 251 -11.84 6.13 1.48
CA GLU A 251 -13.03 6.69 2.14
C GLU A 251 -13.52 5.80 3.28
N GLU A 252 -13.69 4.49 3.03
CA GLU A 252 -14.31 3.58 3.99
C GLU A 252 -13.42 3.30 5.21
N TYR A 253 -12.12 3.07 4.98
CA TYR A 253 -11.22 2.60 6.03
C TYR A 253 -10.31 3.69 6.60
N PHE A 254 -10.06 4.79 5.89
CA PHE A 254 -9.15 5.83 6.37
C PHE A 254 -9.87 7.12 6.76
N GLN A 255 -10.94 7.52 6.06
CA GLN A 255 -11.68 8.76 6.38
C GLN A 255 -12.77 8.53 7.42
N LYS A 256 -13.73 7.64 7.20
CA LYS A 256 -14.87 7.41 8.10
C LYS A 256 -14.48 6.99 9.52
N LYS A 257 -13.43 6.16 9.68
CA LYS A 257 -12.97 5.75 11.03
C LYS A 257 -12.16 6.82 11.77
N SER A 258 -11.64 7.83 11.08
CA SER A 258 -10.98 8.98 11.72
C SER A 258 -11.96 9.81 12.56
N GLU A 259 -13.21 9.96 12.12
CA GLU A 259 -14.23 10.73 12.84
C GLU A 259 -14.72 10.03 14.11
N SER A 260 -14.78 8.71 14.12
CA SER A 260 -15.18 7.93 15.30
C SER A 260 -14.12 7.82 16.39
N SER A 261 -12.84 8.00 16.02
CA SER A 261 -11.69 7.92 16.94
C SER A 261 -11.37 9.23 17.65
N LEU A 262 -11.99 10.35 17.28
CA LEU A 262 -11.76 11.69 17.85
C LEU A 262 -12.28 11.87 19.29
N LYS A 263 -12.83 10.83 19.93
CA LYS A 263 -13.28 10.89 21.34
C LYS A 263 -12.26 10.39 22.36
N ILE A 264 -11.05 10.01 21.97
CA ILE A 264 -10.00 9.59 22.91
C ILE A 264 -8.71 10.37 22.63
N SER A 265 -8.49 11.38 23.50
CA SER A 265 -7.21 12.02 23.91
C SER A 265 -6.16 12.35 22.84
N CYS A 266 -6.15 13.60 22.49
CA CYS A 266 -5.04 14.48 22.08
C CYS A 266 -3.61 13.96 22.30
N THR A 267 -2.95 13.52 21.25
CA THR A 267 -1.58 13.84 20.78
C THR A 267 -1.30 13.14 19.45
N SER A 268 -2.24 13.14 18.54
CA SER A 268 -1.99 12.69 17.16
C SER A 268 -2.00 13.90 16.25
N ILE A 269 -0.85 14.18 15.65
CA ILE A 269 -0.73 15.03 14.47
C ILE A 269 -1.72 14.49 13.42
N PRO A 270 -2.55 15.35 12.82
CA PRO A 270 -3.58 14.90 11.89
C PRO A 270 -2.98 14.10 10.72
N LEU A 271 -3.60 13.00 10.38
CA LEU A 271 -3.24 12.07 9.27
C LEU A 271 -3.35 12.69 7.86
N THR A 272 -3.65 13.97 7.76
CA THR A 272 -3.75 14.71 6.51
C THR A 272 -2.42 15.33 6.17
N SER A 273 -1.53 14.54 5.52
CA SER A 273 -0.44 15.17 4.80
C SER A 273 -1.02 15.92 3.58
N ALA A 274 -0.58 17.13 3.33
CA ALA A 274 -0.99 17.95 2.18
C ALA A 274 -0.99 17.21 0.82
N PRO A 275 -0.12 16.22 0.55
CA PRO A 275 -0.16 15.37 -0.63
C PRO A 275 -1.41 14.48 -0.72
N ILE A 276 -1.85 13.89 0.39
CA ILE A 276 -3.03 12.99 0.43
C ILE A 276 -4.30 13.80 0.21
N GLU A 277 -4.38 14.99 0.80
CA GLU A 277 -5.52 15.89 0.63
C GLU A 277 -5.64 16.39 -0.83
N LYS A 278 -4.50 16.73 -1.45
CA LYS A 278 -4.44 17.10 -2.87
C LYS A 278 -4.85 15.95 -3.79
N MET A 279 -4.46 14.71 -3.46
CA MET A 279 -4.89 13.53 -4.19
C MET A 279 -6.39 13.27 -4.04
N ARG A 280 -6.94 13.37 -2.82
CA ARG A 280 -8.39 13.26 -2.58
C ARG A 280 -9.18 14.23 -3.42
N LEU A 281 -8.73 15.51 -3.47
CA LEU A 281 -9.34 16.54 -4.28
C LEU A 281 -9.25 16.22 -5.78
N ASN A 282 -8.10 15.75 -6.25
CA ASN A 282 -7.91 15.37 -7.66
C ASN A 282 -8.79 14.17 -8.05
N LEU A 283 -8.87 13.13 -7.20
CA LEU A 283 -9.75 11.98 -7.45
C LEU A 283 -11.22 12.39 -7.49
N ALA A 284 -11.67 13.18 -6.51
CA ALA A 284 -13.04 13.67 -6.46
C ALA A 284 -13.39 14.48 -7.72
N ASN A 285 -12.49 15.36 -8.17
CA ASN A 285 -12.67 16.14 -9.39
C ASN A 285 -12.73 15.24 -10.63
N THR A 286 -11.87 14.24 -10.75
CA THR A 286 -11.87 13.29 -11.88
C THR A 286 -13.18 12.52 -11.96
N VAL A 287 -13.67 12.00 -10.83
CA VAL A 287 -14.95 11.27 -10.76
C VAL A 287 -16.13 12.19 -11.13
N HIS A 288 -16.10 13.45 -10.66
CA HIS A 288 -17.13 14.43 -10.97
C HIS A 288 -17.14 14.78 -12.46
N GLU A 289 -15.97 15.03 -13.08
CA GLU A 289 -15.86 15.32 -14.52
C GLU A 289 -16.37 14.14 -15.38
N GLU A 290 -16.05 12.90 -15.00
CA GLU A 290 -16.54 11.72 -15.72
C GLU A 290 -18.06 11.54 -15.60
N ALA A 291 -18.62 11.77 -14.41
CA ALA A 291 -20.05 11.75 -14.22
C ALA A 291 -20.76 12.81 -15.08
N MET A 292 -20.20 14.01 -15.16
CA MET A 292 -20.72 15.08 -16.00
C MET A 292 -20.61 14.78 -17.51
N ARG A 293 -19.50 14.15 -17.95
CA ARG A 293 -19.33 13.70 -19.34
C ARG A 293 -20.34 12.61 -19.71
N ALA A 294 -20.56 11.63 -18.81
CA ALA A 294 -21.56 10.58 -18.99
C ALA A 294 -22.98 11.15 -19.08
N TYR A 295 -23.32 12.08 -18.17
CA TYR A 295 -24.61 12.77 -18.18
C TYR A 295 -24.86 13.56 -19.48
N ASN A 296 -23.86 14.34 -19.93
CA ASN A 296 -23.97 15.11 -21.16
C ASN A 296 -24.11 14.21 -22.40
N LYS A 297 -23.42 13.05 -22.42
CA LYS A 297 -23.55 12.08 -23.50
C LYS A 297 -24.94 11.43 -23.56
N GLN A 298 -25.52 11.11 -22.40
CA GLN A 298 -26.90 10.61 -22.33
C GLN A 298 -27.91 11.66 -22.80
N LYS A 299 -27.71 12.92 -22.40
CA LYS A 299 -28.60 14.02 -22.80
C LYS A 299 -28.54 14.27 -24.32
N GLN A 300 -27.38 14.19 -24.93
CA GLN A 300 -27.22 14.29 -26.39
C GLN A 300 -27.89 13.13 -27.12
N GLN A 301 -27.80 11.90 -26.62
CA GLN A 301 -28.47 10.74 -27.21
C GLN A 301 -29.99 10.84 -27.12
N GLN A 302 -30.52 11.36 -26.01
CA GLN A 302 -31.95 11.60 -25.86
C GLN A 302 -32.50 12.68 -26.81
N GLN A 303 -31.70 13.73 -27.07
CA GLN A 303 -32.07 14.78 -28.04
C GLN A 303 -32.04 14.30 -29.49
N GLN A 304 -31.13 13.35 -29.83
CA GLN A 304 -31.08 12.76 -31.17
C GLN A 304 -32.20 11.75 -31.44
N GLN A 305 -32.79 11.16 -30.37
CA GLN A 305 -33.93 10.26 -30.52
C GLN A 305 -35.29 10.98 -30.58
N GLN A 306 -35.32 12.27 -30.32
CA GLN A 306 -36.54 13.12 -30.38
C GLN A 306 -36.62 13.95 -31.67
N GLN A 307 -35.62 13.85 -32.57
CA GLN A 307 -35.63 14.37 -33.94
C GLN A 307 -35.87 13.25 -34.95
#